data_d67582c11f5b74bd677b7867f8f969ef
#
_entry.id   d67582c11f5b74bd677b7867f8f969ef
#
_cell.length_a   1.000
_cell.length_b   1.000
_cell.length_c   1.000
_cell.angle_alpha   90.00
_cell.angle_beta   90.00
_cell.angle_gamma   90.00
#
_symmetry.space_group_name_H-M   'P 1'
#
loop_
_entity.id
_entity.type
_entity.pdbx_description
1 polymer ?
#
loop_
_entity_poly.entity_id
_entity_poly.type
_entity_poly.pdbx_seq_one_letter_code
_entity_poly.pdbx_strand_id
1 'polypeptide(L)'
;MHYLKPEEIKYLQVDHNSGCNLRCPQCARTHQGATIPGLPNLDLTVDHYKDFIIHTPNLNFIMFCGNYGEVVVSKTFFECLQYVVENTHAKIVIATNSSARDESWWKELGLLL
;
A
#
# COMPACT_ATOMS: atom_id res chain seq x y z
N MET A 1 18.45 3.39 23.60
CA MET A 1 17.55 3.02 22.48
C MET A 1 18.31 3.22 21.17
N HIS A 2 18.29 2.20 20.31
CA HIS A 2 18.93 2.29 19.01
C HIS A 2 17.90 2.66 17.95
N TYR A 3 18.16 3.71 17.19
CA TYR A 3 17.34 4.12 16.06
C TYR A 3 18.07 3.78 14.77
N LEU A 4 17.36 3.21 13.80
CA LEU A 4 17.91 2.97 12.48
C LEU A 4 18.19 4.29 11.77
N LYS A 5 19.32 4.35 11.09
CA LYS A 5 19.61 5.45 10.16
C LYS A 5 18.87 5.19 8.84
N PRO A 6 18.58 6.22 8.04
CA PRO A 6 17.91 6.06 6.75
C PRO A 6 18.55 5.01 5.84
N GLU A 7 19.87 4.98 5.75
CA GLU A 7 20.62 4.01 4.95
C GLU A 7 20.60 2.57 5.48
N GLU A 8 20.16 2.36 6.71
CA GLU A 8 20.00 1.02 7.32
C GLU A 8 18.61 0.43 7.07
N ILE A 9 17.66 1.23 6.58
CA ILE A 9 16.30 0.78 6.30
C ILE A 9 16.30 -0.02 5.00
N LYS A 10 15.99 -1.32 5.12
CA LYS A 10 15.96 -2.26 3.99
C LYS A 10 14.55 -2.72 3.65
N TYR A 11 13.61 -2.53 4.55
CA TYR A 11 12.24 -3.03 4.46
C TYR A 11 11.26 -1.93 4.84
N LEU A 12 10.20 -1.76 4.03
CA LEU A 12 9.05 -0.94 4.37
C LEU A 12 7.76 -1.76 4.23
N GLN A 13 6.89 -1.63 5.20
CA GLN A 13 5.49 -2.00 5.08
C GLN A 13 4.68 -0.71 4.95
N VAL A 14 3.84 -0.64 3.94
CA VAL A 14 3.08 0.57 3.62
C VAL A 14 1.59 0.30 3.75
N ASP A 15 0.94 1.06 4.61
CA ASP A 15 -0.51 1.21 4.67
C ASP A 15 -0.91 2.32 3.70
N HIS A 16 -1.25 1.96 2.46
CA HIS A 16 -1.46 2.93 1.38
C HIS A 16 -2.76 3.73 1.55
N ASN A 17 -3.82 3.07 2.03
CA ASN A 17 -5.15 3.66 2.11
C ASN A 17 -5.97 3.08 3.25
N SER A 18 -7.09 3.73 3.56
CA SER A 18 -8.05 3.29 4.58
C SER A 18 -9.38 2.78 4.00
N GLY A 19 -9.57 2.85 2.68
CA GLY A 19 -10.77 2.32 2.01
C GLY A 19 -10.68 0.82 1.78
N CYS A 20 -11.81 0.12 1.87
CA CYS A 20 -11.92 -1.30 1.57
C CYS A 20 -13.31 -1.62 1.01
N ASN A 21 -13.40 -2.60 0.13
CA ASN A 21 -14.65 -3.06 -0.46
C ASN A 21 -15.31 -4.21 0.31
N LEU A 22 -14.69 -4.69 1.39
CA LEU A 22 -15.21 -5.78 2.23
C LEU A 22 -15.47 -5.31 3.66
N ARG A 23 -16.23 -6.12 4.40
CA ARG A 23 -16.58 -5.91 5.81
C ARG A 23 -16.35 -7.18 6.61
N CYS A 24 -15.11 -7.68 6.58
CA CYS A 24 -14.75 -8.91 7.29
C CYS A 24 -14.98 -8.75 8.79
N PRO A 25 -15.70 -9.68 9.45
CA PRO A 25 -16.08 -9.54 10.86
C PRO A 25 -14.89 -9.41 11.82
N GLN A 26 -13.78 -10.03 11.49
CA GLN A 26 -12.55 -10.01 12.32
C GLN A 26 -11.62 -8.84 12.00
N CYS A 27 -11.98 -8.00 11.04
CA CYS A 27 -11.15 -6.87 10.67
C CYS A 27 -11.31 -5.69 11.65
N ALA A 28 -10.20 -5.06 12.02
CA ALA A 28 -10.20 -3.91 12.93
C ALA A 28 -11.05 -2.72 12.43
N ARG A 29 -11.29 -2.63 11.12
CA ARG A 29 -12.13 -1.56 10.56
C ARG A 29 -13.63 -1.84 10.65
N THR A 30 -14.02 -3.06 11.04
CA THR A 30 -15.43 -3.49 11.09
C THR A 30 -15.91 -3.58 12.53
N HIS A 31 -17.06 -2.95 12.84
CA HIS A 31 -17.75 -3.06 14.10
C HIS A 31 -19.25 -3.23 13.85
N GLN A 32 -19.84 -4.30 14.39
CA GLN A 32 -21.27 -4.61 14.21
C GLN A 32 -21.72 -4.59 12.73
N GLY A 33 -20.90 -5.17 11.84
CA GLY A 33 -21.22 -5.28 10.40
C GLY A 33 -21.02 -4.00 9.58
N ALA A 34 -20.50 -2.94 10.17
CA ALA A 34 -20.24 -1.66 9.50
C ALA A 34 -18.81 -1.18 9.72
N THR A 35 -18.37 -0.21 8.91
CA THR A 35 -17.09 0.46 9.13
C THR A 35 -17.12 1.23 10.45
N ILE A 36 -16.03 1.17 11.22
CA ILE A 36 -15.92 1.88 12.49
C ILE A 36 -16.15 3.37 12.31
N PRO A 37 -16.88 4.04 13.24
CA PRO A 37 -17.08 5.49 13.17
C PRO A 37 -15.75 6.25 13.23
N GLY A 38 -15.66 7.34 12.47
CA GLY A 38 -14.50 8.23 12.51
C GLY A 38 -13.28 7.77 11.73
N LEU A 39 -13.32 6.62 11.07
CA LEU A 39 -12.22 6.21 10.18
C LEU A 39 -12.23 7.10 8.94
N PRO A 40 -11.18 7.92 8.71
CA PRO A 40 -11.11 8.75 7.52
C PRO A 40 -10.90 7.89 6.28
N ASN A 41 -11.39 8.35 5.13
CA ASN A 41 -11.10 7.71 3.84
C ASN A 41 -9.93 8.44 3.18
N LEU A 42 -8.75 7.88 3.34
CA LEU A 42 -7.48 8.49 2.89
C LEU A 42 -6.72 7.56 1.96
N ASP A 43 -6.06 8.16 0.99
CA ASP A 43 -5.12 7.50 0.08
C ASP A 43 -3.79 8.25 0.10
N LEU A 44 -2.68 7.53 0.08
CA LEU A 44 -1.37 8.12 -0.17
C LEU A 44 -1.28 8.58 -1.63
N THR A 45 -0.44 9.55 -1.88
CA THR A 45 -0.17 10.10 -3.21
C THR A 45 1.27 9.83 -3.64
N VAL A 46 1.57 10.06 -4.90
CA VAL A 46 2.94 9.94 -5.42
C VAL A 46 3.92 10.82 -4.64
N ASP A 47 3.51 12.00 -4.19
CA ASP A 47 4.38 12.90 -3.41
C ASP A 47 4.79 12.28 -2.08
N HIS A 48 3.91 11.53 -1.41
CA HIS A 48 4.27 10.79 -0.21
C HIS A 48 5.35 9.74 -0.51
N TYR A 49 5.22 9.01 -1.63
CA TYR A 49 6.21 8.01 -2.04
C TYR A 49 7.55 8.63 -2.42
N LYS A 50 7.55 9.77 -3.10
CA LYS A 50 8.78 10.53 -3.38
C LYS A 50 9.51 10.85 -2.08
N ASP A 51 8.78 11.31 -1.07
CA ASP A 51 9.36 11.71 0.20
C ASP A 51 10.01 10.54 0.95
N PHE A 52 9.30 9.43 1.16
CA PHE A 52 9.91 8.35 1.92
C PHE A 52 10.91 7.52 1.11
N ILE A 53 10.80 7.42 -0.20
CA ILE A 53 11.80 6.72 -1.03
C ILE A 53 13.14 7.46 -1.05
N ILE A 54 13.13 8.79 -1.14
CA ILE A 54 14.37 9.57 -1.10
C ILE A 54 15.11 9.41 0.24
N HIS A 55 14.38 9.15 1.33
CA HIS A 55 14.94 8.94 2.65
C HIS A 55 15.30 7.49 2.97
N THR A 56 15.04 6.54 2.06
CA THR A 56 15.38 5.13 2.22
C THR A 56 16.18 4.61 1.02
N PRO A 57 17.43 5.09 0.83
CA PRO A 57 18.18 4.85 -0.41
C PRO A 57 18.57 3.38 -0.64
N ASN A 58 18.55 2.56 0.40
CA ASN A 58 18.97 1.15 0.33
C ASN A 58 17.81 0.17 0.49
N LEU A 59 16.62 0.59 0.13
CA LEU A 59 15.42 -0.22 0.27
C LEU A 59 15.47 -1.47 -0.63
N ASN A 60 15.30 -2.65 -0.02
CA ASN A 60 15.33 -3.94 -0.72
C ASN A 60 13.94 -4.56 -0.88
N PHE A 61 12.97 -4.13 -0.07
CA PHE A 61 11.67 -4.78 -0.01
C PHE A 61 10.60 -3.78 0.40
N ILE A 62 9.48 -3.77 -0.34
CA ILE A 62 8.28 -3.01 0.01
C ILE A 62 7.10 -3.96 0.03
N MET A 63 6.35 -3.97 1.13
CA MET A 63 5.11 -4.69 1.25
C MET A 63 3.94 -3.71 1.38
N PHE A 64 2.99 -3.82 0.47
CA PHE A 64 1.72 -3.13 0.57
C PHE A 64 0.72 -4.04 1.28
N CYS A 65 0.43 -3.73 2.52
CA CYS A 65 -0.48 -4.52 3.37
C CYS A 65 -1.18 -3.58 4.34
N GLY A 66 -2.46 -3.36 4.14
CA GLY A 66 -3.23 -2.43 4.95
C GLY A 66 -3.84 -3.08 6.19
N ASN A 67 -3.79 -2.37 7.32
CA ASN A 67 -4.54 -2.73 8.53
C ASN A 67 -6.01 -2.32 8.41
N TYR A 68 -6.29 -1.23 7.73
CA TYR A 68 -7.64 -0.66 7.58
C TYR A 68 -8.09 -0.56 6.13
N GLY A 69 -7.22 -0.77 5.16
CA GLY A 69 -7.53 -0.59 3.75
C GLY A 69 -7.19 -1.78 2.88
N GLU A 70 -7.84 -1.84 1.75
CA GLU A 70 -7.53 -2.74 0.64
C GLU A 70 -6.86 -1.91 -0.46
N VAL A 71 -5.60 -2.15 -0.70
CA VAL A 71 -4.78 -1.29 -1.56
C VAL A 71 -5.29 -1.20 -3.00
N VAL A 72 -5.83 -2.29 -3.55
CA VAL A 72 -6.27 -2.28 -4.95
C VAL A 72 -7.56 -1.50 -5.20
N VAL A 73 -8.31 -1.12 -4.16
CA VAL A 73 -9.48 -0.24 -4.35
C VAL A 73 -9.08 1.24 -4.43
N SER A 74 -7.87 1.58 -4.02
CA SER A 74 -7.37 2.95 -4.07
C SER A 74 -7.22 3.44 -5.51
N LYS A 75 -7.67 4.65 -5.77
CA LYS A 75 -7.55 5.28 -7.08
C LYS A 75 -6.11 5.72 -7.39
N THR A 76 -5.30 5.90 -6.38
CA THR A 76 -3.92 6.39 -6.51
C THR A 76 -2.89 5.27 -6.48
N PHE A 77 -3.28 4.04 -6.17
CA PHE A 77 -2.32 2.97 -5.94
C PHE A 77 -1.47 2.65 -7.18
N PHE A 78 -2.09 2.53 -8.35
CA PHE A 78 -1.37 2.14 -9.56
C PHE A 78 -0.25 3.13 -9.91
N GLU A 79 -0.54 4.43 -9.88
CA GLU A 79 0.47 5.46 -10.14
C GLU A 79 1.57 5.51 -9.09
N CYS A 80 1.23 5.26 -7.82
CA CYS A 80 2.20 5.17 -6.74
C CYS A 80 3.11 3.95 -6.91
N LEU A 81 2.54 2.80 -7.24
CA LEU A 81 3.29 1.58 -7.52
C LEU A 81 4.21 1.75 -8.72
N GLN A 82 3.73 2.38 -9.78
CA GLN A 82 4.54 2.70 -10.94
C GLN A 82 5.75 3.56 -10.56
N TYR A 83 5.55 4.56 -9.72
CA TYR A 83 6.64 5.38 -9.22
C TYR A 83 7.68 4.55 -8.45
N VAL A 84 7.24 3.63 -7.59
CA VAL A 84 8.11 2.72 -6.83
C VAL A 84 8.93 1.84 -7.77
N VAL A 85 8.29 1.24 -8.77
CA VAL A 85 8.96 0.37 -9.76
C VAL A 85 10.02 1.13 -10.55
N GLU A 86 9.72 2.36 -10.95
CA GLU A 86 10.63 3.19 -11.77
C GLU A 86 11.81 3.77 -10.96
N ASN A 87 11.66 3.91 -9.65
CA ASN A 87 12.62 4.63 -8.82
C ASN A 87 13.31 3.80 -7.75
N THR A 88 13.01 2.50 -7.66
CA THR A 88 13.66 1.58 -6.72
C THR A 88 13.97 0.24 -7.38
N HIS A 89 14.84 -0.55 -6.75
CA HIS A 89 15.08 -1.94 -7.10
C HIS A 89 14.46 -2.90 -6.07
N ALA A 90 13.60 -2.39 -5.21
CA ALA A 90 13.00 -3.16 -4.14
C ALA A 90 12.08 -4.27 -4.69
N LYS A 91 12.12 -5.43 -4.07
CA LYS A 91 11.11 -6.46 -4.29
C LYS A 91 9.77 -5.97 -3.77
N ILE A 92 8.72 -6.14 -4.56
CA ILE A 92 7.38 -5.67 -4.23
C ILE A 92 6.49 -6.87 -3.88
N VAL A 93 5.79 -6.75 -2.76
CA VAL A 93 4.75 -7.69 -2.35
C VAL A 93 3.46 -6.91 -2.10
N ILE A 94 2.35 -7.43 -2.60
CA ILE A 94 1.03 -6.84 -2.42
C ILE A 94 0.15 -7.86 -1.73
N ALA A 95 -0.31 -7.53 -0.53
CA ALA A 95 -1.33 -8.30 0.17
C ALA A 95 -2.70 -7.70 -0.18
N THR A 96 -3.58 -8.51 -0.74
CA THR A 96 -4.89 -8.06 -1.23
C THR A 96 -5.94 -9.15 -1.07
N ASN A 97 -7.20 -8.74 -0.88
CA ASN A 97 -8.33 -9.67 -0.91
C ASN A 97 -8.69 -10.12 -2.33
N SER A 98 -8.09 -9.51 -3.36
CA SER A 98 -8.24 -9.83 -4.79
C SER A 98 -9.67 -9.74 -5.34
N SER A 99 -10.58 -9.10 -4.62
CA SER A 99 -12.01 -9.08 -4.99
C SER A 99 -12.45 -7.80 -5.72
N ALA A 100 -11.52 -6.90 -6.01
CA ALA A 100 -11.77 -5.66 -6.72
C ALA A 100 -11.04 -5.61 -8.07
N ARG A 101 -11.47 -4.67 -8.91
CA ARG A 101 -10.90 -4.42 -10.24
C ARG A 101 -11.25 -5.50 -11.27
N ASP A 102 -11.18 -5.12 -12.54
CA ASP A 102 -11.42 -6.02 -13.67
C ASP A 102 -10.14 -6.72 -14.13
N GLU A 103 -10.31 -7.65 -15.05
CA GLU A 103 -9.21 -8.42 -15.63
C GLU A 103 -8.16 -7.52 -16.29
N SER A 104 -8.58 -6.46 -16.96
CA SER A 104 -7.70 -5.51 -17.64
C SER A 104 -6.75 -4.83 -16.64
N TRP A 105 -7.26 -4.42 -15.49
CA TRP A 105 -6.45 -3.80 -14.44
C TRP A 105 -5.39 -4.77 -13.90
N TRP A 106 -5.78 -6.03 -13.66
CA TRP A 106 -4.85 -7.06 -13.17
C TRP A 106 -3.77 -7.40 -14.19
N LYS A 107 -4.12 -7.40 -15.49
CA LYS A 107 -3.13 -7.59 -16.55
C LYS A 107 -2.13 -6.44 -16.61
N GLU A 108 -2.58 -5.21 -16.49
CA GLU A 108 -1.70 -4.04 -16.45
C GLU A 108 -0.75 -4.09 -15.25
N LEU A 109 -1.26 -4.50 -14.08
CA LEU A 109 -0.45 -4.71 -12.89
C LEU A 109 0.65 -5.76 -13.13
N GLY A 110 0.30 -6.89 -13.73
CA GLY A 110 1.25 -7.94 -14.06
C GLY A 110 2.34 -7.49 -15.04
N LEU A 111 2.00 -6.63 -16.00
CA LEU A 111 2.97 -6.08 -16.94
C LEU A 111 3.90 -5.04 -16.28
N LEU A 112 3.43 -4.34 -15.25
CA LEU A 112 4.24 -3.39 -14.50
C LEU A 112 5.28 -4.09 -13.61
N LEU A 113 4.89 -5.20 -13.02
CA LEU A 113 5.73 -6.00 -12.13
C LEU A 113 6.51 -7.08 -12.92
#